data_1896ce36aa27e9f023a3baa145db9c75
#
_entry.id   1896ce36aa27e9f023a3baa145db9c75
#
_cell.length_a   1.000
_cell.length_b   1.000
_cell.length_c   1.000
_cell.angle_alpha   90.00
_cell.angle_beta   90.00
_cell.angle_gamma   90.00
#
_symmetry.space_group_name_H-M   'P 1'
#
loop_
_entity.id
_entity.type
_entity.pdbx_description
1 polymer ?
#
loop_
_entity_poly.entity_id
_entity_poly.type
_entity_poly.pdbx_seq_one_letter_code
_entity_poly.pdbx_strand_id
1 'polypeptide(L)'
;MQPQASGTGQPPEQDIGVRVSLSELIDIRHRVREVPLFSTPHRRSPLVGLHHSKLRGRGVDFDQVRVYQAGDDVRTIDWRVTARTQEPHTKLFHEERERPIYIMVEQSKRLFFGSGLMFKSVLAAQAASLIGWAALGHNDRIGGLVFGNMEHHEIKPRRSKQSLLQLL
;
A
#
# COMPACT_ATOMS: atom_id res chain seq x y z
N MET A 1 -41.64 27.97 18.67
CA MET A 1 -40.35 27.42 19.10
C MET A 1 -40.37 25.95 18.70
N GLN A 2 -39.84 25.60 17.49
CA GLN A 2 -39.81 24.25 16.95
C GLN A 2 -38.42 23.67 17.10
N PRO A 3 -38.21 22.45 17.56
CA PRO A 3 -36.89 21.81 17.56
C PRO A 3 -36.56 21.30 16.16
N GLN A 4 -35.38 21.71 15.65
CA GLN A 4 -34.82 21.19 14.43
C GLN A 4 -34.31 19.77 14.69
N ALA A 5 -34.85 18.83 13.93
CA ALA A 5 -34.36 17.47 13.88
C ALA A 5 -33.03 17.42 13.10
N SER A 6 -31.96 17.02 13.76
CA SER A 6 -30.68 16.65 13.16
C SER A 6 -30.84 15.36 12.38
N GLY A 7 -30.96 15.47 11.06
CA GLY A 7 -30.98 14.33 10.17
C GLY A 7 -29.59 13.71 10.07
N THR A 8 -29.39 12.57 10.69
CA THR A 8 -28.33 11.64 10.37
C THR A 8 -28.58 11.11 8.96
N GLY A 9 -27.80 11.63 7.99
CA GLY A 9 -27.93 11.26 6.57
C GLY A 9 -27.45 9.85 6.30
N GLN A 10 -28.29 8.85 6.53
CA GLN A 10 -28.18 7.58 5.85
C GLN A 10 -28.61 7.79 4.39
N PRO A 11 -27.84 7.32 3.39
CA PRO A 11 -28.27 7.38 2.01
C PRO A 11 -29.59 6.61 1.87
N PRO A 12 -30.55 7.09 1.05
CA PRO A 12 -31.78 6.37 0.83
C PRO A 12 -31.49 4.97 0.27
N GLU A 13 -32.24 3.99 0.75
CA GLU A 13 -32.08 2.55 0.44
C GLU A 13 -32.07 2.22 -1.07
N GLN A 14 -32.50 3.17 -1.90
CA GLN A 14 -32.53 3.07 -3.37
C GLN A 14 -31.16 3.31 -4.05
N ASP A 15 -30.14 3.82 -3.35
CA ASP A 15 -28.81 4.11 -3.91
C ASP A 15 -27.79 2.97 -3.69
N ILE A 16 -28.19 1.89 -3.02
CA ILE A 16 -27.30 0.76 -2.75
C ILE A 16 -26.88 0.12 -4.07
N GLY A 17 -25.57 0.11 -4.34
CA GLY A 17 -24.99 -0.47 -5.54
C GLY A 17 -25.01 0.43 -6.79
N VAL A 18 -25.70 1.57 -6.77
CA VAL A 18 -25.70 2.56 -7.88
C VAL A 18 -24.63 3.63 -7.66
N ARG A 19 -24.39 3.99 -6.42
CA ARG A 19 -23.40 4.97 -6.01
C ARG A 19 -22.56 4.42 -4.86
N VAL A 20 -21.41 4.99 -4.65
CA VAL A 20 -20.54 4.75 -3.49
C VAL A 20 -20.07 6.09 -2.94
N SER A 21 -20.13 6.25 -1.63
CA SER A 21 -19.66 7.43 -0.94
C SER A 21 -18.18 7.30 -0.59
N LEU A 22 -17.49 8.43 -0.41
CA LEU A 22 -16.10 8.45 0.06
C LEU A 22 -15.96 7.76 1.43
N SER A 23 -16.96 7.90 2.31
CA SER A 23 -16.96 7.23 3.61
C SER A 23 -16.94 5.71 3.49
N GLU A 24 -17.77 5.14 2.59
CA GLU A 24 -17.79 3.70 2.33
C GLU A 24 -16.45 3.21 1.75
N LEU A 25 -15.83 3.99 0.86
CA LEU A 25 -14.50 3.66 0.32
C LEU A 25 -13.41 3.74 1.40
N ILE A 26 -13.52 4.65 2.35
CA ILE A 26 -12.60 4.73 3.50
C ILE A 26 -12.80 3.52 4.43
N ASP A 27 -14.02 3.06 4.64
CA ASP A 27 -14.33 1.95 5.55
C ASP A 27 -13.83 0.59 5.02
N ILE A 28 -13.57 0.49 3.72
CA ILE A 28 -12.92 -0.68 3.12
C ILE A 28 -11.56 -0.98 3.77
N ARG A 29 -10.86 0.02 4.33
CA ARG A 29 -9.60 -0.17 5.08
C ARG A 29 -9.68 -1.26 6.17
N HIS A 30 -10.85 -1.44 6.76
CA HIS A 30 -11.06 -2.44 7.81
C HIS A 30 -11.08 -3.87 7.25
N ARG A 31 -11.51 -4.03 6.01
CA ARG A 31 -11.55 -5.33 5.30
C ARG A 31 -10.19 -5.74 4.76
N VAL A 32 -9.28 -4.80 4.53
CA VAL A 32 -7.94 -5.06 3.98
C VAL A 32 -7.12 -6.01 4.86
N ARG A 33 -7.33 -5.98 6.18
CA ARG A 33 -6.62 -6.86 7.13
C ARG A 33 -6.96 -8.34 6.93
N GLU A 34 -8.10 -8.63 6.32
CA GLU A 34 -8.59 -9.98 6.10
C GLU A 34 -8.11 -10.57 4.76
N VAL A 35 -7.62 -9.71 3.85
CA VAL A 35 -7.23 -10.12 2.50
C VAL A 35 -5.74 -9.86 2.27
N PRO A 36 -4.89 -10.89 2.23
CA PRO A 36 -3.45 -10.76 1.99
C PRO A 36 -3.16 -10.49 0.50
N LEU A 37 -3.51 -9.27 0.02
CA LEU A 37 -3.32 -8.88 -1.38
C LEU A 37 -1.85 -8.81 -1.81
N PHE A 38 -0.94 -8.54 -0.87
CA PHE A 38 0.49 -8.33 -1.13
C PHE A 38 1.39 -9.24 -0.29
N SER A 39 0.90 -10.42 0.11
CA SER A 39 1.76 -11.40 0.75
C SER A 39 2.88 -11.79 -0.23
N THR A 40 4.03 -11.17 -0.08
CA THR A 40 5.24 -11.63 -0.73
C THR A 40 5.63 -12.94 -0.06
N PRO A 41 5.69 -14.07 -0.80
CA PRO A 41 6.38 -15.22 -0.26
C PRO A 41 7.79 -14.75 0.08
N HIS A 42 8.24 -14.97 1.32
CA HIS A 42 9.63 -14.80 1.72
C HIS A 42 10.50 -15.71 0.85
N ARG A 43 10.76 -15.30 -0.38
CA ARG A 43 11.86 -15.86 -1.17
C ARG A 43 13.13 -15.34 -0.52
N ARG A 44 13.64 -16.10 0.43
CA ARG A 44 15.05 -16.02 0.79
C ARG A 44 15.82 -16.27 -0.50
N SER A 45 16.24 -15.20 -1.16
CA SER A 45 17.15 -15.33 -2.29
C SER A 45 18.47 -15.87 -1.72
N PRO A 46 18.92 -17.07 -2.09
CA PRO A 46 20.22 -17.57 -1.63
C PRO A 46 21.39 -16.72 -2.15
N LEU A 47 21.13 -15.75 -3.02
CA LEU A 47 22.11 -14.86 -3.66
C LEU A 47 22.28 -13.50 -2.96
N VAL A 48 21.68 -13.27 -1.80
CA VAL A 48 21.81 -12.00 -1.04
C VAL A 48 23.23 -11.76 -0.51
N GLY A 49 24.13 -12.74 -0.63
CA GLY A 49 25.54 -12.60 -0.19
C GLY A 49 26.47 -11.81 -1.10
N LEU A 50 26.10 -11.43 -2.33
CA LEU A 50 27.08 -10.97 -3.33
C LEU A 50 26.88 -9.58 -3.92
N HIS A 51 25.83 -8.84 -3.57
CA HIS A 51 25.67 -7.47 -4.05
C HIS A 51 25.59 -6.48 -2.90
N HIS A 52 26.75 -5.86 -2.60
CA HIS A 52 26.80 -4.64 -1.80
C HIS A 52 26.05 -3.53 -2.53
N SER A 53 24.82 -3.28 -2.12
CA SER A 53 24.14 -2.04 -2.51
C SER A 53 24.88 -0.87 -1.86
N LYS A 54 25.61 -0.10 -2.65
CA LYS A 54 26.24 1.18 -2.22
C LYS A 54 25.20 2.30 -2.01
N LEU A 55 23.93 1.99 -2.08
CA LEU A 55 22.85 2.95 -1.90
C LEU A 55 22.61 3.17 -0.41
N ARG A 56 23.22 4.22 0.12
CA ARG A 56 22.84 4.85 1.40
C ARG A 56 21.47 5.50 1.20
N GLY A 57 20.37 4.73 1.39
CA GLY A 57 19.01 5.22 1.37
C GLY A 57 18.42 5.24 2.78
N ARG A 58 17.56 6.20 3.06
CA ARG A 58 16.63 6.17 4.20
C ARG A 58 15.76 4.93 4.04
N GLY A 59 15.74 4.03 5.03
CA GLY A 59 14.91 2.82 5.01
C GLY A 59 15.69 1.51 5.03
N VAL A 60 16.80 1.47 5.78
CA VAL A 60 17.55 0.24 6.03
C VAL A 60 17.26 -0.17 7.46
N ASP A 61 16.39 -1.17 7.62
CA ASP A 61 16.10 -1.74 8.92
C ASP A 61 17.10 -2.85 9.26
N PHE A 62 17.51 -2.86 10.53
CA PHE A 62 18.33 -3.95 11.07
C PHE A 62 17.53 -5.25 11.07
N ASP A 63 18.04 -6.27 10.36
CA ASP A 63 17.40 -7.58 10.28
C ASP A 63 17.99 -8.55 11.31
N GLN A 64 19.26 -8.88 11.15
CA GLN A 64 19.93 -9.86 12.01
C GLN A 64 21.45 -9.68 12.00
N VAL A 65 22.11 -10.40 12.90
CA VAL A 65 23.57 -10.51 12.95
C VAL A 65 23.97 -11.92 12.52
N ARG A 66 24.97 -12.02 11.65
CA ARG A 66 25.60 -13.31 11.30
C ARG A 66 27.12 -13.26 11.46
N VAL A 67 27.75 -14.40 11.49
CA VAL A 67 29.22 -14.49 11.46
C VAL A 67 29.75 -13.84 10.18
N TYR A 68 30.78 -13.02 10.32
CA TYR A 68 31.47 -12.35 9.22
C TYR A 68 32.05 -13.38 8.26
N GLN A 69 31.92 -13.12 6.98
CA GLN A 69 32.53 -13.92 5.92
C GLN A 69 33.49 -13.07 5.11
N ALA A 70 34.56 -13.69 4.61
CA ALA A 70 35.51 -12.98 3.77
C ALA A 70 34.81 -12.37 2.54
N GLY A 71 34.93 -11.03 2.39
CA GLY A 71 34.21 -10.26 1.36
C GLY A 71 33.10 -9.39 1.89
N ASP A 72 32.69 -9.54 3.14
CA ASP A 72 31.75 -8.62 3.78
C ASP A 72 32.40 -7.25 4.05
N ASP A 73 31.60 -6.18 4.08
CA ASP A 73 32.09 -4.86 4.43
C ASP A 73 32.43 -4.80 5.93
N VAL A 74 33.70 -4.60 6.25
CA VAL A 74 34.20 -4.44 7.63
C VAL A 74 33.50 -3.33 8.43
N ARG A 75 32.89 -2.34 7.75
CA ARG A 75 32.14 -1.25 8.39
C ARG A 75 30.83 -1.70 8.99
N THR A 76 30.32 -2.85 8.58
CA THR A 76 29.07 -3.44 9.09
C THR A 76 29.28 -4.37 10.27
N ILE A 77 30.53 -4.55 10.74
CA ILE A 77 30.85 -5.39 11.89
C ILE A 77 30.16 -4.83 13.14
N ASP A 78 29.44 -5.69 13.84
CA ASP A 78 28.91 -5.40 15.16
C ASP A 78 29.95 -5.72 16.24
N TRP A 79 30.74 -4.72 16.61
CA TRP A 79 31.79 -4.85 17.61
C TRP A 79 31.27 -5.30 18.99
N ARG A 80 30.02 -4.97 19.31
CA ARG A 80 29.42 -5.35 20.60
C ARG A 80 29.11 -6.85 20.66
N VAL A 81 28.59 -7.41 19.57
CA VAL A 81 28.34 -8.86 19.46
C VAL A 81 29.68 -9.59 19.36
N THR A 82 30.57 -9.13 18.50
CA THR A 82 31.92 -9.66 18.31
C THR A 82 32.70 -9.77 19.64
N ALA A 83 32.62 -8.75 20.49
CA ALA A 83 33.29 -8.78 21.81
C ALA A 83 32.74 -9.85 22.77
N ARG A 84 31.47 -10.23 22.61
CA ARG A 84 30.85 -11.27 23.45
C ARG A 84 31.08 -12.68 22.93
N THR A 85 31.07 -12.84 21.60
CA THR A 85 31.18 -14.15 20.96
C THR A 85 32.62 -14.54 20.62
N GLN A 86 33.54 -13.57 20.65
CA GLN A 86 34.95 -13.67 20.21
C GLN A 86 35.10 -14.03 18.72
N GLU A 87 34.01 -13.98 17.96
CA GLU A 87 34.01 -14.16 16.52
C GLU A 87 33.44 -12.92 15.85
N PRO A 88 34.04 -12.44 14.73
CA PRO A 88 33.54 -11.24 14.08
C PRO A 88 32.15 -11.50 13.51
N HIS A 89 31.20 -10.61 13.84
CA HIS A 89 29.83 -10.65 13.37
C HIS A 89 29.50 -9.41 12.57
N THR A 90 28.77 -9.57 11.48
CA THR A 90 28.30 -8.46 10.63
C THR A 90 26.80 -8.27 10.77
N LYS A 91 26.38 -7.00 10.73
CA LYS A 91 24.95 -6.62 10.69
C LYS A 91 24.42 -6.82 9.29
N LEU A 92 23.32 -7.55 9.19
CA LEU A 92 22.52 -7.62 7.98
C LEU A 92 21.41 -6.57 8.09
N PHE A 93 21.22 -5.85 7.02
CA PHE A 93 20.17 -4.85 6.89
C PHE A 93 19.21 -5.27 5.81
N HIS A 94 17.93 -5.15 6.10
CA HIS A 94 16.88 -5.30 5.09
C HIS A 94 16.64 -3.95 4.40
N GLU A 95 16.72 -3.94 3.09
CA GLU A 95 16.32 -2.77 2.32
C GLU A 95 14.79 -2.77 2.19
N GLU A 96 14.13 -1.87 2.93
CA GLU A 96 12.70 -1.65 2.76
C GLU A 96 12.48 -0.93 1.41
N ARG A 97 12.10 -1.68 0.38
CA ARG A 97 11.81 -1.14 -0.94
C ARG A 97 10.37 -0.68 -1.00
N GLU A 98 10.16 0.63 -0.91
CA GLU A 98 8.88 1.23 -1.27
C GLU A 98 8.60 0.98 -2.76
N ARG A 99 7.51 0.30 -3.06
CA ARG A 99 7.06 0.07 -4.45
C ARG A 99 6.08 1.16 -4.87
N PRO A 100 6.25 1.77 -6.05
CA PRO A 100 5.22 2.64 -6.59
C PRO A 100 4.07 1.77 -7.13
N ILE A 101 2.91 1.85 -6.49
CA ILE A 101 1.67 1.23 -6.95
C ILE A 101 0.89 2.30 -7.73
N TYR A 102 0.59 2.00 -8.98
CA TYR A 102 -0.18 2.88 -9.86
C TYR A 102 -1.51 2.23 -10.21
N ILE A 103 -2.61 2.84 -9.78
CA ILE A 103 -3.96 2.31 -9.94
C ILE A 103 -4.63 3.07 -11.08
N MET A 104 -5.04 2.36 -12.13
CA MET A 104 -5.81 2.94 -13.22
C MET A 104 -7.27 2.51 -13.10
N VAL A 105 -8.17 3.50 -13.04
CA VAL A 105 -9.61 3.25 -12.86
C VAL A 105 -10.40 3.97 -13.94
N GLU A 106 -11.16 3.20 -14.70
CA GLU A 106 -12.14 3.75 -15.62
C GLU A 106 -13.42 4.09 -14.86
N GLN A 107 -13.96 5.30 -15.09
CA GLN A 107 -15.25 5.79 -14.59
C GLN A 107 -16.08 6.37 -15.76
N SER A 108 -16.07 5.67 -16.89
CA SER A 108 -16.87 6.05 -18.05
C SER A 108 -18.34 5.64 -17.91
N LYS A 109 -19.19 6.26 -18.72
CA LYS A 109 -20.63 5.90 -18.80
C LYS A 109 -20.86 4.41 -19.10
N ARG A 110 -19.90 3.71 -19.71
CA ARG A 110 -19.97 2.28 -20.02
C ARG A 110 -19.99 1.41 -18.77
N LEU A 111 -19.52 1.92 -17.63
CA LEU A 111 -19.50 1.19 -16.36
C LEU A 111 -20.72 1.48 -15.49
N PHE A 112 -21.63 2.38 -15.92
CA PHE A 112 -22.86 2.69 -15.19
C PHE A 112 -23.97 1.69 -15.46
N PHE A 113 -23.61 0.40 -15.40
CA PHE A 113 -24.55 -0.69 -15.43
C PHE A 113 -24.03 -1.86 -14.58
N GLY A 114 -24.93 -2.76 -14.20
CA GLY A 114 -24.61 -3.98 -13.49
C GLY A 114 -25.52 -5.11 -13.94
N SER A 115 -24.99 -6.32 -13.96
CA SER A 115 -25.76 -7.56 -14.13
C SER A 115 -26.13 -8.22 -12.80
N GLY A 116 -25.83 -7.57 -11.68
CA GLY A 116 -26.04 -8.06 -10.32
C GLY A 116 -26.38 -6.94 -9.36
N LEU A 117 -25.85 -7.01 -8.15
CA LEU A 117 -26.20 -6.14 -7.02
C LEU A 117 -25.68 -4.70 -7.13
N MET A 118 -24.70 -4.42 -7.99
CA MET A 118 -24.09 -3.11 -8.10
C MET A 118 -23.59 -2.78 -9.49
N PHE A 119 -23.40 -1.49 -9.77
CA PHE A 119 -22.80 -1.03 -11.00
C PHE A 119 -21.31 -1.37 -11.06
N LYS A 120 -20.79 -1.58 -12.25
CA LYS A 120 -19.36 -1.85 -12.47
C LYS A 120 -18.49 -0.68 -12.03
N SER A 121 -18.97 0.56 -12.17
CA SER A 121 -18.29 1.77 -11.66
C SER A 121 -18.09 1.74 -10.16
N VAL A 122 -19.11 1.32 -9.41
CA VAL A 122 -19.05 1.15 -7.95
C VAL A 122 -18.05 0.05 -7.58
N LEU A 123 -18.11 -1.09 -8.26
CA LEU A 123 -17.18 -2.19 -8.04
C LEU A 123 -15.74 -1.79 -8.32
N ALA A 124 -15.51 -1.02 -9.41
CA ALA A 124 -14.18 -0.53 -9.76
C ALA A 124 -13.63 0.42 -8.69
N ALA A 125 -14.45 1.34 -8.16
CA ALA A 125 -14.07 2.24 -7.07
C ALA A 125 -13.75 1.48 -5.78
N GLN A 126 -14.57 0.49 -5.42
CA GLN A 126 -14.33 -0.36 -4.24
C GLN A 126 -13.04 -1.17 -4.38
N ALA A 127 -12.78 -1.74 -5.57
CA ALA A 127 -11.55 -2.48 -5.85
C ALA A 127 -10.30 -1.58 -5.77
N ALA A 128 -10.39 -0.37 -6.35
CA ALA A 128 -9.32 0.61 -6.26
C ALA A 128 -9.02 1.01 -4.81
N SER A 129 -10.07 1.23 -4.02
CA SER A 129 -9.94 1.52 -2.59
C SER A 129 -9.27 0.38 -1.83
N LEU A 130 -9.70 -0.86 -2.06
CA LEU A 130 -9.14 -2.06 -1.42
C LEU A 130 -7.63 -2.18 -1.70
N ILE A 131 -7.24 -2.08 -2.98
CA ILE A 131 -5.83 -2.14 -3.40
C ILE A 131 -5.03 -0.97 -2.79
N GLY A 132 -5.60 0.24 -2.82
CA GLY A 132 -4.95 1.43 -2.28
C GLY A 132 -4.70 1.35 -0.78
N TRP A 133 -5.68 0.93 0.01
CA TRP A 133 -5.50 0.74 1.45
C TRP A 133 -4.52 -0.39 1.79
N ALA A 134 -4.55 -1.49 1.00
CA ALA A 134 -3.59 -2.57 1.17
C ALA A 134 -2.15 -2.10 0.91
N ALA A 135 -1.93 -1.36 -0.17
CA ALA A 135 -0.63 -0.82 -0.53
C ALA A 135 -0.10 0.15 0.54
N LEU A 136 -0.95 1.05 1.07
CA LEU A 136 -0.58 1.92 2.20
C LEU A 136 -0.21 1.14 3.46
N GLY A 137 -0.91 0.03 3.73
CA GLY A 137 -0.60 -0.86 4.85
C GLY A 137 0.78 -1.52 4.73
N HIS A 138 1.29 -1.66 3.52
CA HIS A 138 2.63 -2.18 3.21
C HIS A 138 3.70 -1.10 3.02
N ASN A 139 3.41 0.15 3.42
CA ASN A 139 4.32 1.29 3.24
C ASN A 139 4.69 1.61 1.78
N ASP A 140 3.92 1.13 0.80
CA ASP A 140 4.13 1.41 -0.61
C ASP A 140 3.65 2.82 -0.99
N ARG A 141 4.17 3.36 -2.10
CA ARG A 141 3.73 4.64 -2.65
C ARG A 141 2.54 4.43 -3.57
N ILE A 142 1.50 5.25 -3.40
CA ILE A 142 0.26 5.16 -4.17
C ILE A 142 0.09 6.39 -5.03
N GLY A 143 -0.21 6.14 -6.29
CA GLY A 143 -0.70 7.09 -7.27
C GLY A 143 -1.66 6.40 -8.21
N GLY A 144 -2.19 7.13 -9.17
CA GLY A 144 -3.08 6.54 -10.13
C GLY A 144 -3.68 7.51 -11.11
N LEU A 145 -4.50 6.96 -11.96
CA LEU A 145 -5.25 7.67 -12.99
C LEU A 145 -6.71 7.24 -12.93
N VAL A 146 -7.59 8.18 -12.63
CA VAL A 146 -9.03 8.01 -12.82
C VAL A 146 -9.41 8.70 -14.11
N PHE A 147 -10.07 8.00 -15.02
CA PHE A 147 -10.45 8.56 -16.30
C PHE A 147 -11.89 8.21 -16.67
N GLY A 148 -12.55 9.17 -17.27
CA GLY A 148 -13.90 9.06 -17.79
C GLY A 148 -13.95 9.26 -19.30
N ASN A 149 -15.12 9.67 -19.81
CA ASN A 149 -15.30 9.90 -21.24
C ASN A 149 -14.55 11.14 -21.75
N MET A 150 -14.47 12.20 -20.95
CA MET A 150 -13.92 13.50 -21.35
C MET A 150 -12.87 14.03 -20.37
N GLU A 151 -12.82 13.49 -19.16
CA GLU A 151 -11.98 13.97 -18.07
C GLU A 151 -11.09 12.86 -17.55
N HIS A 152 -9.93 13.25 -17.07
CA HIS A 152 -9.01 12.37 -16.36
C HIS A 152 -8.35 13.12 -15.20
N HIS A 153 -8.04 12.40 -14.16
CA HIS A 153 -7.36 12.92 -12.98
C HIS A 153 -6.18 12.02 -12.64
N GLU A 154 -4.98 12.59 -12.71
CA GLU A 154 -3.73 11.86 -12.43
C GLU A 154 -3.16 12.28 -11.07
N ILE A 155 -2.76 11.30 -10.28
CA ILE A 155 -2.12 11.48 -8.98
C ILE A 155 -0.78 10.77 -8.98
N LYS A 156 0.28 11.56 -8.77
CA LYS A 156 1.65 11.03 -8.70
C LYS A 156 1.83 10.14 -7.48
N PRO A 157 2.56 9.01 -7.60
CA PRO A 157 2.78 8.08 -6.49
C PRO A 157 3.48 8.73 -5.30
N ARG A 158 2.80 8.75 -4.14
CA ARG A 158 3.33 9.26 -2.87
C ARG A 158 2.97 8.31 -1.74
N ARG A 159 3.81 8.22 -0.72
CA ARG A 159 3.50 7.53 0.54
C ARG A 159 2.63 8.41 1.41
N SER A 160 1.39 8.59 1.01
CA SER A 160 0.47 9.51 1.67
C SER A 160 -0.98 9.00 1.57
N LYS A 161 -1.64 8.96 2.72
CA LYS A 161 -3.07 8.73 2.80
C LYS A 161 -3.85 9.75 1.95
N GLN A 162 -3.35 11.00 1.90
CA GLN A 162 -3.97 12.05 1.10
C GLN A 162 -3.97 11.73 -0.40
N SER A 163 -2.89 11.11 -0.93
CA SER A 163 -2.84 10.72 -2.34
C SER A 163 -3.88 9.66 -2.66
N LEU A 164 -4.12 8.71 -1.75
CA LEU A 164 -5.20 7.75 -1.92
C LEU A 164 -6.58 8.42 -1.86
N LEU A 165 -6.81 9.32 -0.89
CA LEU A 165 -8.10 10.02 -0.78
C LEU A 165 -8.38 10.95 -1.98
N GLN A 166 -7.35 11.42 -2.68
CA GLN A 166 -7.51 12.18 -3.92
C GLN A 166 -7.85 11.28 -5.12
N LEU A 167 -7.46 9.99 -5.05
CA LEU A 167 -7.76 9.01 -6.08
C LEU A 167 -9.21 8.49 -5.97
N LEU A 168 -9.75 8.41 -4.75
CA LEU A 168 -11.08 7.92 -4.43
C LEU A 168 -12.17 8.99 -4.54
#